data_87e1a6be8b709a63ae02aec6b930684e
#
_entry.id   87e1a6be8b709a63ae02aec6b930684e
#
_cell.length_a   1.000
_cell.length_b   1.000
_cell.length_c   1.000
_cell.angle_alpha   90.00
_cell.angle_beta   90.00
_cell.angle_gamma   90.00
#
_symmetry.space_group_name_H-M   'P 1'
#
loop_
_entity.id
_entity.type
_entity.pdbx_description
1 polymer ?
#
loop_
_entity_poly.entity_id
_entity_poly.type
_entity_poly.pdbx_seq_one_letter_code
_entity_poly.pdbx_strand_id
1 'polypeptide(L)'
;GMQQRVGLARALAVDPEILIFDEPFSALDPLIRREMQDELLKIQEKLQRTMVFITHDFLEAIKMGDHIAIMKDGEVSQVGTPEEIVANPKDQYVKDFCEDVPKYKVLSAGKVMRTQCCDETKNLFSKKTDCIMDNLKIETLIVKLVDSDKSYPVGVSYTHLSLPT
;
A
#
# COMPACT_ATOMS: atom_id res chain seq x y z
N GLY A 1 8.40 -20.70 -13.01
CA GLY A 1 7.93 -21.17 -11.71
C GLY A 1 8.96 -21.98 -10.92
N MET A 2 9.30 -23.21 -11.33
CA MET A 2 10.19 -24.08 -10.55
C MET A 2 11.61 -23.56 -10.45
N GLN A 3 12.19 -23.05 -11.54
CA GLN A 3 13.53 -22.47 -11.54
C GLN A 3 13.68 -21.25 -10.62
N GLN A 4 12.65 -20.41 -10.54
CA GLN A 4 12.65 -19.24 -9.64
C GLN A 4 12.55 -19.64 -8.18
N ARG A 5 11.74 -20.66 -7.84
CA ARG A 5 11.70 -21.22 -6.47
C ARG A 5 13.05 -21.79 -6.05
N VAL A 6 13.74 -22.48 -6.98
CA VAL A 6 15.10 -22.99 -6.74
C VAL A 6 16.10 -21.85 -6.57
N GLY A 7 16.02 -20.79 -7.38
CA GLY A 7 16.82 -19.58 -7.23
C GLY A 7 16.65 -18.91 -5.89
N LEU A 8 15.40 -18.73 -5.47
CA LEU A 8 15.05 -18.17 -4.17
C LEU A 8 15.59 -19.03 -3.01
N ALA A 9 15.38 -20.35 -3.07
CA ALA A 9 15.89 -21.27 -2.06
C ALA A 9 17.41 -21.24 -1.93
N ARG A 10 18.12 -21.14 -3.07
CA ARG A 10 19.58 -20.99 -3.08
C ARG A 10 20.05 -19.66 -2.48
N ALA A 11 19.38 -18.55 -2.79
CA ALA A 11 19.69 -17.25 -2.23
C ALA A 11 19.47 -17.22 -0.70
N LEU A 12 18.41 -17.86 -0.21
CA LEU A 12 18.09 -17.95 1.21
C LEU A 12 19.03 -18.90 1.96
N ALA A 13 19.52 -19.97 1.32
CA ALA A 13 20.38 -20.96 1.96
C ALA A 13 21.73 -20.38 2.45
N VAL A 14 22.16 -19.24 1.89
CA VAL A 14 23.39 -18.53 2.30
C VAL A 14 23.16 -17.63 3.53
N ASP A 15 21.89 -17.46 3.97
CA ASP A 15 21.46 -16.57 5.04
C ASP A 15 22.02 -15.13 4.94
N PRO A 16 21.82 -14.44 3.83
CA PRO A 16 22.34 -13.10 3.62
C PRO A 16 21.60 -12.05 4.45
N GLU A 17 22.28 -10.96 4.81
CA GLU A 17 21.63 -9.81 5.46
C GLU A 17 20.76 -9.01 4.50
N ILE A 18 21.14 -8.96 3.21
CA ILE A 18 20.42 -8.23 2.15
C ILE A 18 20.17 -9.17 0.98
N LEU A 19 18.93 -9.22 0.52
CA LEU A 19 18.50 -9.95 -0.67
C LEU A 19 18.16 -8.95 -1.78
N ILE A 20 18.74 -9.16 -2.96
CA ILE A 20 18.47 -8.33 -4.14
C ILE A 20 17.78 -9.19 -5.19
N PHE A 21 16.64 -8.72 -5.67
CA PHE A 21 15.82 -9.35 -6.69
C PHE A 21 15.73 -8.42 -7.91
N ASP A 22 16.15 -8.91 -9.07
CA ASP A 22 16.03 -8.20 -10.33
C ASP A 22 14.94 -8.86 -11.17
N GLU A 23 13.81 -8.17 -11.32
CA GLU A 23 12.62 -8.61 -12.04
C GLU A 23 12.19 -10.07 -11.74
N PRO A 24 12.05 -10.50 -10.49
CA PRO A 24 11.91 -11.92 -10.14
C PRO A 24 10.61 -12.56 -10.66
N PHE A 25 9.62 -11.77 -11.03
CA PHE A 25 8.30 -12.25 -11.44
C PHE A 25 7.97 -11.99 -12.91
N SER A 26 8.85 -11.35 -13.69
CA SER A 26 8.60 -10.91 -15.06
C SER A 26 8.25 -12.05 -16.02
N ALA A 27 8.84 -13.25 -15.84
CA ALA A 27 8.62 -14.42 -16.69
C ALA A 27 7.49 -15.35 -16.20
N LEU A 28 6.65 -14.91 -15.25
CA LEU A 28 5.56 -15.71 -14.68
C LEU A 28 4.20 -15.29 -15.23
N ASP A 29 3.33 -16.26 -15.40
CA ASP A 29 1.92 -15.99 -15.65
C ASP A 29 1.27 -15.30 -14.43
N PRO A 30 0.16 -14.55 -14.60
CA PRO A 30 -0.41 -13.72 -13.55
C PRO A 30 -0.83 -14.48 -12.29
N LEU A 31 -1.23 -15.76 -12.41
CA LEU A 31 -1.66 -16.54 -11.26
C LEU A 31 -0.46 -16.97 -10.42
N ILE A 32 0.54 -17.57 -11.06
CA ILE A 32 1.78 -18.02 -10.41
C ILE A 32 2.54 -16.83 -9.84
N ARG A 33 2.52 -15.68 -10.54
CA ARG A 33 3.12 -14.43 -10.04
C ARG A 33 2.55 -14.03 -8.69
N ARG A 34 1.21 -14.00 -8.56
CA ARG A 34 0.54 -13.68 -7.28
C ARG A 34 0.91 -14.65 -6.17
N GLU A 35 0.87 -15.95 -6.45
CA GLU A 35 1.26 -16.99 -5.48
C GLU A 35 2.71 -16.79 -4.99
N MET A 36 3.65 -16.55 -5.91
CA MET A 36 5.06 -16.34 -5.58
C MET A 36 5.30 -15.06 -4.76
N GLN A 37 4.59 -13.98 -5.08
CA GLN A 37 4.63 -12.74 -4.29
C GLN A 37 4.12 -12.99 -2.86
N ASP A 38 3.01 -13.71 -2.71
CA ASP A 38 2.43 -14.00 -1.39
C ASP A 38 3.34 -14.94 -0.57
N GLU A 39 3.98 -15.92 -1.22
CA GLU A 39 4.98 -16.79 -0.57
C GLU A 39 6.20 -15.96 -0.10
N LEU A 40 6.68 -15.04 -0.94
CA LEU A 40 7.84 -14.23 -0.60
C LEU A 40 7.55 -13.26 0.56
N LEU A 41 6.37 -12.66 0.59
CA LEU A 41 5.93 -11.83 1.72
C LEU A 41 5.88 -12.62 3.03
N LYS A 42 5.37 -13.86 3.01
CA LYS A 42 5.39 -14.75 4.20
C LYS A 42 6.81 -15.11 4.65
N ILE A 43 7.73 -15.25 3.70
CA ILE A 43 9.15 -15.48 4.01
C ILE A 43 9.75 -14.23 4.65
N GLN A 44 9.46 -13.05 4.09
CA GLN A 44 9.92 -11.77 4.63
C GLN A 44 9.44 -11.53 6.05
N GLU A 45 8.16 -11.78 6.33
CA GLU A 45 7.59 -11.68 7.68
C GLU A 45 8.33 -12.54 8.71
N LYS A 46 8.81 -13.73 8.29
CA LYS A 46 9.54 -14.65 9.17
C LYS A 46 11.01 -14.28 9.34
N LEU A 47 11.67 -13.89 8.25
CA LEU A 47 13.11 -13.65 8.23
C LEU A 47 13.49 -12.25 8.68
N GLN A 48 12.60 -11.25 8.47
CA GLN A 48 12.84 -9.83 8.79
C GLN A 48 14.15 -9.29 8.18
N ARG A 49 14.49 -9.73 6.96
CA ARG A 49 15.69 -9.31 6.23
C ARG A 49 15.40 -8.14 5.32
N THR A 50 16.43 -7.34 5.04
CA THR A 50 16.32 -6.28 4.04
C THR A 50 16.24 -6.89 2.65
N MET A 51 15.20 -6.52 1.89
CA MET A 51 14.99 -6.95 0.51
C MET A 51 14.96 -5.74 -0.42
N VAL A 52 15.71 -5.81 -1.49
CA VAL A 52 15.69 -4.80 -2.56
C VAL A 52 15.08 -5.44 -3.80
N PHE A 53 13.98 -4.86 -4.28
CA PHE A 53 13.27 -5.32 -5.46
C PHE A 53 13.42 -4.34 -6.61
N ILE A 54 13.83 -4.84 -7.76
CA ILE A 54 13.82 -4.10 -9.03
C ILE A 54 12.66 -4.66 -9.85
N THR A 55 11.74 -3.81 -10.23
CA THR A 55 10.59 -4.17 -11.06
C THR A 55 10.15 -2.98 -11.91
N HIS A 56 9.58 -3.25 -13.08
CA HIS A 56 8.91 -2.26 -13.91
C HIS A 56 7.39 -2.22 -13.67
N ASP A 57 6.86 -3.11 -12.83
CA ASP A 57 5.46 -3.16 -12.46
C ASP A 57 5.22 -2.41 -11.14
N PHE A 58 4.55 -1.26 -11.25
CA PHE A 58 4.30 -0.41 -10.08
C PHE A 58 3.35 -1.06 -9.06
N LEU A 59 2.42 -1.92 -9.50
CA LEU A 59 1.55 -2.66 -8.58
C LEU A 59 2.34 -3.70 -7.78
N GLU A 60 3.37 -4.30 -8.37
CA GLU A 60 4.31 -5.15 -7.63
C GLU A 60 5.08 -4.34 -6.59
N ALA A 61 5.61 -3.18 -6.97
CA ALA A 61 6.31 -2.31 -6.04
C ALA A 61 5.44 -1.90 -4.85
N ILE A 62 4.17 -1.54 -5.09
CA ILE A 62 3.19 -1.22 -4.04
C ILE A 62 2.91 -2.40 -3.11
N LYS A 63 2.83 -3.61 -3.68
CA LYS A 63 2.51 -4.81 -2.90
C LYS A 63 3.67 -5.28 -2.04
N MET A 64 4.91 -5.16 -2.56
CA MET A 64 6.11 -5.75 -1.99
C MET A 64 6.92 -4.78 -1.12
N GLY A 65 6.88 -3.48 -1.43
CA GLY A 65 7.78 -2.49 -0.85
C GLY A 65 7.16 -1.68 0.27
N ASP A 66 7.90 -1.55 1.38
CA ASP A 66 7.62 -0.54 2.42
C ASP A 66 8.00 0.87 1.91
N HIS A 67 9.06 0.95 1.10
CA HIS A 67 9.51 2.16 0.42
C HIS A 67 9.76 1.87 -1.06
N ILE A 68 9.38 2.82 -1.90
CA ILE A 68 9.56 2.74 -3.36
C ILE A 68 10.44 3.90 -3.81
N ALA A 69 11.42 3.59 -4.66
CA ALA A 69 12.21 4.58 -5.38
C ALA A 69 11.85 4.51 -6.87
N ILE A 70 11.27 5.57 -7.40
CA ILE A 70 10.96 5.68 -8.83
C ILE A 70 12.16 6.31 -9.53
N MET A 71 12.68 5.62 -10.52
CA MET A 71 13.84 6.04 -11.31
C MET A 71 13.43 6.40 -12.74
N LYS A 72 14.05 7.45 -13.27
CA LYS A 72 13.90 7.89 -14.65
C LYS A 72 15.25 8.32 -15.18
N ASP A 73 15.64 7.88 -16.38
CA ASP A 73 16.87 8.27 -17.06
C ASP A 73 18.14 8.12 -16.20
N GLY A 74 18.18 7.09 -15.32
CA GLY A 74 19.31 6.83 -14.42
C GLY A 74 19.30 7.67 -13.13
N GLU A 75 18.34 8.55 -12.94
CA GLU A 75 18.17 9.37 -11.74
C GLU A 75 16.95 8.96 -10.92
N VAL A 76 17.02 9.19 -9.60
CA VAL A 76 15.90 8.96 -8.70
C VAL A 76 14.94 10.17 -8.77
N SER A 77 13.74 9.96 -9.30
CA SER A 77 12.71 10.99 -9.38
C SER A 77 12.03 11.20 -8.03
N GLN A 78 11.56 10.14 -7.40
CA GLN A 78 10.87 10.20 -6.11
C GLN A 78 11.16 8.96 -5.27
N VAL A 79 11.29 9.15 -3.96
CA VAL A 79 11.34 8.08 -2.94
C VAL A 79 10.26 8.34 -1.90
N GLY A 80 9.57 7.29 -1.46
CA GLY A 80 8.57 7.39 -0.41
C GLY A 80 7.85 6.07 -0.18
N THR A 81 6.94 6.05 0.76
CA THR A 81 6.01 4.94 0.93
C THR A 81 5.05 4.87 -0.27
N PRO A 82 4.46 3.70 -0.56
CA PRO A 82 3.44 3.57 -1.60
C PRO A 82 2.34 4.64 -1.49
N GLU A 83 1.90 4.91 -0.28
CA GLU A 83 0.85 5.90 -0.01
C GLU A 83 1.31 7.33 -0.32
N GLU A 84 2.52 7.71 0.07
CA GLU A 84 3.06 9.05 -0.20
C GLU A 84 3.21 9.31 -1.70
N ILE A 85 3.70 8.32 -2.44
CA ILE A 85 3.90 8.44 -3.90
C ILE A 85 2.55 8.59 -4.60
N VAL A 86 1.56 7.77 -4.24
CA VAL A 86 0.22 7.82 -4.86
C VAL A 86 -0.56 9.08 -4.47
N ALA A 87 -0.41 9.55 -3.22
CA ALA A 87 -1.09 10.76 -2.75
C ALA A 87 -0.47 12.04 -3.31
N ASN A 88 0.86 12.09 -3.41
CA ASN A 88 1.62 13.31 -3.75
C ASN A 88 2.72 13.01 -4.79
N PRO A 89 2.36 12.72 -6.05
CA PRO A 89 3.35 12.49 -7.10
C PRO A 89 4.14 13.78 -7.38
N LYS A 90 5.49 13.67 -7.40
CA LYS A 90 6.41 14.81 -7.50
C LYS A 90 6.39 15.45 -8.89
N ASP A 91 6.27 14.65 -9.93
CA ASP A 91 6.30 15.09 -11.31
C ASP A 91 5.27 14.33 -12.17
N GLN A 92 5.15 14.73 -13.45
CA GLN A 92 4.21 14.12 -14.38
C GLN A 92 4.53 12.65 -14.65
N TYR A 93 5.81 12.28 -14.68
CA TYR A 93 6.22 10.89 -14.89
C TYR A 93 5.75 9.97 -13.74
N VAL A 94 5.94 10.40 -12.50
CA VAL A 94 5.44 9.67 -11.33
C VAL A 94 3.90 9.60 -11.33
N LYS A 95 3.24 10.70 -11.74
CA LYS A 95 1.78 10.74 -11.84
C LYS A 95 1.24 9.75 -12.86
N ASP A 96 1.89 9.63 -14.02
CA ASP A 96 1.52 8.69 -15.07
C ASP A 96 1.67 7.23 -14.56
N PHE A 97 2.74 6.94 -13.80
CA PHE A 97 2.91 5.64 -13.12
C PHE A 97 1.79 5.31 -12.13
N CYS A 98 1.24 6.33 -11.47
CA CYS A 98 0.18 6.16 -10.47
C CYS A 98 -1.23 6.14 -11.07
N GLU A 99 -1.39 6.39 -12.37
CA GLU A 99 -2.70 6.56 -13.00
C GLU A 99 -3.55 5.29 -12.91
N ASP A 100 -2.96 4.13 -13.18
CA ASP A 100 -3.62 2.83 -13.17
C ASP A 100 -3.79 2.22 -11.76
N VAL A 101 -3.26 2.91 -10.73
CA VAL A 101 -3.31 2.39 -9.36
C VAL A 101 -4.69 2.59 -8.75
N PRO A 102 -5.34 1.53 -8.25
CA PRO A 102 -6.59 1.68 -7.52
C PRO A 102 -6.33 2.35 -6.16
N LYS A 103 -6.46 3.68 -6.13
CA LYS A 103 -6.11 4.54 -4.98
C LYS A 103 -6.74 4.08 -3.65
N TYR A 104 -7.95 3.53 -3.70
CA TYR A 104 -8.66 3.01 -2.52
C TYR A 104 -7.95 1.83 -1.84
N LYS A 105 -7.07 1.11 -2.56
CA LYS A 105 -6.26 0.02 -1.99
C LYS A 105 -4.99 0.49 -1.29
N VAL A 106 -4.51 1.67 -1.66
CA VAL A 106 -3.22 2.20 -1.21
C VAL A 106 -3.42 3.25 -0.14
N LEU A 107 -4.36 4.18 -0.35
CA LEU A 107 -4.59 5.31 0.54
C LEU A 107 -5.31 4.89 1.83
N SER A 108 -4.87 5.45 2.94
CA SER A 108 -5.56 5.35 4.22
C SER A 108 -6.67 6.39 4.35
N ALA A 109 -7.60 6.15 5.27
CA ALA A 109 -8.68 7.07 5.57
C ALA A 109 -8.16 8.46 5.95
N GLY A 110 -7.06 8.53 6.72
CA GLY A 110 -6.45 9.78 7.16
C GLY A 110 -5.98 10.71 6.05
N LYS A 111 -5.61 10.16 4.87
CA LYS A 111 -5.15 10.98 3.72
C LYS A 111 -6.28 11.62 2.92
N VAL A 112 -7.50 11.06 3.00
CA VAL A 112 -8.66 11.58 2.25
C VAL A 112 -9.65 12.33 3.11
N MET A 113 -9.49 12.26 4.44
CA MET A 113 -10.36 12.94 5.38
C MET A 113 -10.14 14.46 5.35
N ARG A 114 -11.24 15.22 5.50
CA ARG A 114 -11.17 16.65 5.74
C ARG A 114 -10.83 16.92 7.21
N THR A 115 -9.89 17.81 7.44
CA THR A 115 -9.49 18.24 8.80
C THR A 115 -10.46 19.22 9.44
N GLN A 116 -11.42 19.76 8.69
CA GLN A 116 -12.42 20.71 9.20
C GLN A 116 -13.78 20.05 9.33
N CYS A 117 -14.33 20.08 10.53
CA CYS A 117 -15.68 19.66 10.83
C CYS A 117 -16.67 20.78 10.47
N CYS A 118 -17.63 20.52 9.58
CA CYS A 118 -18.75 21.45 9.41
C CYS A 118 -19.69 21.37 10.63
N ASP A 119 -20.43 22.47 10.89
CA ASP A 119 -21.27 22.55 12.09
C ASP A 119 -22.37 21.48 12.12
N GLU A 120 -22.79 20.97 10.97
CA GLU A 120 -23.76 19.87 10.82
C GLU A 120 -23.25 18.54 11.38
N THR A 121 -21.93 18.28 11.30
CA THR A 121 -21.35 17.03 11.79
C THR A 121 -21.06 17.06 13.29
N LYS A 122 -20.98 18.22 13.94
CA LYS A 122 -20.74 18.33 15.40
C LYS A 122 -21.83 17.62 16.22
N ASN A 123 -23.08 17.63 15.74
CA ASN A 123 -24.20 16.98 16.41
C ASN A 123 -24.19 15.44 16.29
N LEU A 124 -23.50 14.90 15.29
CA LEU A 124 -23.37 13.45 15.09
C LEU A 124 -22.38 12.82 16.07
N PHE A 125 -21.38 13.58 16.55
CA PHE A 125 -20.38 13.10 17.51
C PHE A 125 -20.85 13.03 18.96
N SER A 126 -22.05 13.54 19.28
CA SER A 126 -22.62 13.47 20.63
C SER A 126 -23.20 12.09 20.99
N LYS A 127 -23.37 11.20 20.01
CA LYS A 127 -23.81 9.82 20.22
C LYS A 127 -22.56 8.91 20.15
N LYS A 128 -22.49 7.93 21.08
CA LYS A 128 -21.48 6.87 21.12
C LYS A 128 -21.39 6.18 19.75
N THR A 129 -20.48 6.64 18.91
CA THR A 129 -20.28 6.12 17.55
C THR A 129 -18.95 5.35 17.51
N ASP A 130 -18.93 4.24 16.79
CA ASP A 130 -17.72 3.48 16.56
C ASP A 130 -16.71 4.35 15.78
N CYS A 131 -15.54 4.55 16.34
CA CYS A 131 -14.49 5.32 15.71
C CYS A 131 -13.69 4.44 14.74
N ILE A 132 -13.40 4.96 13.57
CA ILE A 132 -12.53 4.31 12.58
C ILE A 132 -11.13 4.94 12.69
N MET A 133 -10.10 4.09 12.72
CA MET A 133 -8.72 4.56 12.78
C MET A 133 -8.28 5.20 11.45
N ASP A 134 -7.48 6.25 11.51
CA ASP A 134 -6.97 6.99 10.36
C ASP A 134 -6.07 6.15 9.44
N ASN A 135 -5.37 5.17 9.99
CA ASN A 135 -4.52 4.25 9.25
C ASN A 135 -5.28 3.14 8.50
N LEU A 136 -6.62 3.07 8.65
CA LEU A 136 -7.42 2.08 7.95
C LEU A 136 -7.44 2.39 6.45
N LYS A 137 -7.14 1.40 5.62
CA LYS A 137 -7.24 1.56 4.16
C LYS A 137 -8.69 1.80 3.73
N ILE A 138 -8.88 2.64 2.72
CA ILE A 138 -10.21 3.01 2.20
C ILE A 138 -10.98 1.76 1.74
N GLU A 139 -10.30 0.78 1.14
CA GLU A 139 -10.91 -0.50 0.75
C GLU A 139 -11.61 -1.19 1.93
N THR A 140 -10.92 -1.29 3.07
CA THR A 140 -11.46 -1.90 4.28
C THR A 140 -12.60 -1.06 4.88
N LEU A 141 -12.50 0.27 4.76
CA LEU A 141 -13.54 1.19 5.18
C LEU A 141 -14.82 0.99 4.36
N ILE A 142 -14.70 0.91 3.03
CA ILE A 142 -15.85 0.68 2.13
C ILE A 142 -16.56 -0.62 2.49
N VAL A 143 -15.81 -1.72 2.67
CA VAL A 143 -16.40 -3.02 3.06
C VAL A 143 -17.17 -2.88 4.38
N LYS A 144 -16.58 -2.26 5.40
CA LYS A 144 -17.26 -2.03 6.69
C LYS A 144 -18.51 -1.16 6.56
N LEU A 145 -18.51 -0.17 5.67
CA LEU A 145 -19.66 0.71 5.44
C LEU A 145 -20.78 -0.01 4.69
N VAL A 146 -20.45 -0.88 3.74
CA VAL A 146 -21.42 -1.67 2.97
C VAL A 146 -22.07 -2.75 3.83
N ASP A 147 -21.29 -3.43 4.68
CA ASP A 147 -21.78 -4.47 5.58
C ASP A 147 -22.61 -3.92 6.74
N SER A 148 -22.49 -2.63 7.03
CA SER A 148 -23.25 -1.97 8.07
C SER A 148 -24.37 -1.15 7.43
N ASP A 149 -25.59 -1.48 7.73
CA ASP A 149 -26.80 -0.72 7.36
C ASP A 149 -26.88 0.65 8.09
N LYS A 150 -25.73 1.17 8.54
CA LYS A 150 -25.60 2.37 9.35
C LYS A 150 -24.71 3.39 8.65
N SER A 151 -25.15 4.62 8.57
CA SER A 151 -24.27 5.75 8.26
C SER A 151 -23.32 5.97 9.43
N TYR A 152 -22.03 5.73 9.23
CA TYR A 152 -21.01 6.01 10.23
C TYR A 152 -20.37 7.37 10.01
N PRO A 153 -20.34 8.24 11.01
CA PRO A 153 -19.35 9.28 11.02
C PRO A 153 -18.00 8.64 11.26
N VAL A 154 -17.07 8.84 10.34
CA VAL A 154 -15.69 8.41 10.54
C VAL A 154 -15.02 9.42 11.46
N GLY A 155 -14.82 9.03 12.70
CA GLY A 155 -14.05 9.80 13.67
C GLY A 155 -12.71 9.15 13.91
N VAL A 156 -11.63 9.91 13.89
CA VAL A 156 -10.30 9.44 14.22
C VAL A 156 -10.03 9.70 15.69
N SER A 157 -9.57 8.67 16.38
CA SER A 157 -9.12 8.76 17.76
C SER A 157 -7.97 9.77 17.89
N TYR A 158 -8.11 10.78 18.70
CA TYR A 158 -7.18 11.84 19.11
C TYR A 158 -7.30 13.21 18.43
N THR A 159 -7.80 13.31 17.25
CA THR A 159 -8.13 14.60 16.65
C THR A 159 -9.47 14.41 15.94
N HIS A 160 -10.49 15.07 16.37
CA HIS A 160 -11.86 14.98 15.82
C HIS A 160 -11.88 15.19 14.29
N LEU A 161 -11.54 14.16 13.54
CA LEU A 161 -11.54 14.15 12.09
C LEU A 161 -12.81 13.44 11.61
N SER A 162 -13.56 14.08 10.74
CA SER A 162 -14.74 13.51 10.10
C SER A 162 -14.48 13.35 8.61
N LEU A 163 -14.93 12.25 8.04
CA LEU A 163 -14.99 12.12 6.59
C LEU A 163 -16.03 13.10 6.02
N PRO A 164 -15.75 13.68 4.86
CA PRO A 164 -16.77 14.37 4.11
C PRO A 164 -17.83 13.34 3.65
N THR A 165 -19.09 13.58 3.95
CA THR A 165 -20.22 12.91 3.33
C THR A 165 -20.31 13.29 1.85
#